data_14def472c22c20411dd84e7eae8f71e3
#
_entry.id   14def472c22c20411dd84e7eae8f71e3
#
_cell.length_a   1.000
_cell.length_b   1.000
_cell.length_c   1.000
_cell.angle_alpha   90.00
_cell.angle_beta   90.00
_cell.angle_gamma   90.00
#
_symmetry.space_group_name_H-M   'P 1'
#
loop_
_entity.id
_entity.type
_entity.pdbx_description
1 polymer ?
#
loop_
_entity_poly.entity_id
_entity_poly.type
_entity_poly.pdbx_seq_one_letter_code
_entity_poly.pdbx_strand_id
1 'polypeptide(L)'
;MRGAHLGVLAAGAGSMALVGVLALPVTPAAAADGSCTEQRTGPVYVQQRSPALTQMGVASVWKLATGRGVTVAIVDSGIDVGNAHLPADSVVRPGKSLLPAVEGWTPDSTGRNDLSGHGTAVASLVAGRAVDGSGQIGLARDATLVPVQVFGVTSTEGTSDDRLKALIPTTPRLAEGIRVAVDLGATVVNVSMSVETPDPALGAAVEYATGKGALVVASAGDRGSTPNAKDGPRYPAAFPGVVSVTSVDQSRAVDTRANIQGDHITAAAVGQGLNAALGHVGDCLLSGAPATSFATPLVAATAALLAERYPEEGPALWKYRIEASAQRPRAGVKDAALGWGVVSPYDALTMTVDPNRPGPAMPGYPAPPAPEPAAAVGPVVLESDPAVGPRQVGLWIAFGAVAAAAGLRLVQVLRRRSEAENEQAPVGVSGGGEPD
;
A
#
# COMPACT_ATOMS: atom_id res chain seq x y z
N MET A 1 -34.35 -61.77 24.12
CA MET A 1 -35.72 -61.49 24.57
C MET A 1 -36.16 -60.19 23.87
N ARG A 2 -37.18 -60.38 23.01
CA ARG A 2 -38.26 -59.46 22.63
C ARG A 2 -37.81 -58.03 22.23
N GLY A 3 -37.97 -57.58 21.07
CA GLY A 3 -39.08 -57.72 20.10
C GLY A 3 -39.73 -56.39 19.90
N ALA A 4 -39.86 -55.98 18.80
CA ALA A 4 -40.89 -55.72 17.79
C ALA A 4 -40.92 -54.25 17.34
N HIS A 5 -40.89 -54.07 16.11
CA HIS A 5 -41.79 -53.87 14.96
C HIS A 5 -42.08 -52.42 14.62
N LEU A 6 -41.65 -52.04 13.45
CA LEU A 6 -42.40 -51.70 12.22
C LEU A 6 -43.21 -50.43 12.22
N GLY A 7 -42.96 -49.65 11.24
CA GLY A 7 -43.81 -48.57 10.73
C GLY A 7 -43.22 -47.96 9.46
N VAL A 8 -43.38 -48.66 8.34
CA VAL A 8 -43.17 -48.11 6.99
C VAL A 8 -44.42 -47.29 6.63
N LEU A 9 -44.22 -46.02 6.28
CA LEU A 9 -45.22 -45.27 5.51
C LEU A 9 -44.48 -44.61 4.32
N ALA A 10 -44.75 -45.19 3.18
CA ALA A 10 -44.42 -44.62 1.88
C ALA A 10 -45.41 -43.44 1.62
N ALA A 11 -44.90 -42.30 1.28
CA ALA A 11 -45.66 -41.23 0.73
C ALA A 11 -44.99 -40.68 -0.53
N GLY A 12 -45.74 -40.59 -1.57
CA GLY A 12 -45.42 -40.47 -2.95
C GLY A 12 -44.59 -39.27 -3.34
N ALA A 13 -43.72 -39.52 -4.30
CA ALA A 13 -42.92 -38.54 -5.02
C ALA A 13 -43.83 -37.66 -5.92
N GLY A 14 -43.93 -36.40 -5.56
CA GLY A 14 -44.41 -35.32 -6.44
C GLY A 14 -43.15 -34.61 -7.02
N SER A 15 -42.82 -34.91 -8.25
CA SER A 15 -41.72 -34.21 -8.96
C SER A 15 -42.08 -32.74 -9.15
N MET A 16 -41.55 -31.88 -8.31
CA MET A 16 -41.45 -30.45 -8.60
C MET A 16 -40.12 -30.24 -9.32
N ALA A 17 -40.16 -29.98 -10.64
CA ALA A 17 -39.04 -29.47 -11.38
C ALA A 17 -38.73 -28.07 -10.87
N LEU A 18 -37.85 -27.98 -9.88
CA LEU A 18 -37.15 -26.74 -9.58
C LEU A 18 -36.11 -26.52 -10.71
N VAL A 19 -36.33 -25.51 -11.54
CA VAL A 19 -35.27 -24.95 -12.35
C VAL A 19 -34.22 -24.38 -11.39
N GLY A 20 -33.28 -25.23 -10.98
CA GLY A 20 -32.12 -24.84 -10.24
C GLY A 20 -31.27 -23.99 -11.18
N VAL A 21 -31.27 -22.68 -10.99
CA VAL A 21 -30.14 -21.87 -11.40
C VAL A 21 -28.95 -22.44 -10.67
N LEU A 22 -28.12 -23.20 -11.39
CA LEU A 22 -26.80 -23.60 -10.93
C LEU A 22 -26.01 -22.31 -10.75
N ALA A 23 -26.12 -21.70 -9.57
CA ALA A 23 -25.09 -20.84 -9.05
C ALA A 23 -23.87 -21.75 -8.83
N LEU A 24 -22.98 -21.80 -9.83
CA LEU A 24 -21.65 -22.30 -9.62
C LEU A 24 -21.12 -21.56 -8.39
N PRO A 25 -20.62 -22.25 -7.36
CA PRO A 25 -19.90 -21.56 -6.31
C PRO A 25 -18.75 -20.82 -7.02
N VAL A 26 -18.83 -19.50 -7.07
CA VAL A 26 -17.64 -18.69 -7.24
C VAL A 26 -16.84 -18.98 -5.97
N THR A 27 -15.99 -19.99 -6.05
CA THR A 27 -14.91 -20.12 -5.09
C THR A 27 -14.20 -18.78 -5.15
N PRO A 28 -14.17 -17.97 -4.07
CA PRO A 28 -13.26 -16.87 -4.03
C PRO A 28 -11.92 -17.52 -4.38
N ALA A 29 -11.27 -17.06 -5.45
CA ALA A 29 -9.88 -17.39 -5.69
C ALA A 29 -9.24 -17.18 -4.32
N ALA A 30 -8.73 -18.26 -3.74
CA ALA A 30 -7.97 -18.16 -2.50
C ALA A 30 -6.94 -17.08 -2.82
N ALA A 31 -7.13 -15.89 -2.23
CA ALA A 31 -6.10 -14.88 -2.23
C ALA A 31 -4.92 -15.66 -1.66
N ALA A 32 -3.93 -15.95 -2.49
CA ALA A 32 -2.67 -16.46 -2.00
C ALA A 32 -2.32 -15.48 -0.91
N ASP A 33 -2.26 -15.97 0.33
CA ASP A 33 -1.94 -15.16 1.49
C ASP A 33 -0.52 -14.69 1.26
N GLY A 34 -0.42 -13.55 0.56
CA GLY A 34 0.81 -12.98 0.05
C GLY A 34 1.59 -12.26 1.15
N SER A 35 1.29 -12.60 2.42
CA SER A 35 2.03 -12.05 3.55
C SER A 35 3.51 -12.36 3.39
N CYS A 36 4.32 -11.33 3.60
CA CYS A 36 5.77 -11.40 3.56
C CYS A 36 6.28 -12.20 4.76
N THR A 37 6.21 -13.53 4.69
CA THR A 37 6.78 -14.43 5.68
C THR A 37 7.94 -15.21 5.07
N GLU A 38 9.08 -15.24 5.74
CA GLU A 38 10.35 -15.81 5.26
C GLU A 38 10.34 -17.35 5.08
N GLN A 39 9.26 -18.06 5.39
CA GLN A 39 9.22 -19.53 5.40
C GLN A 39 8.79 -20.17 4.08
N ARG A 40 9.15 -19.60 2.93
CA ARG A 40 8.80 -20.15 1.62
C ARG A 40 9.93 -20.99 1.04
N THR A 41 9.63 -22.18 0.56
CA THR A 41 10.61 -23.14 0.00
C THR A 41 10.92 -22.90 -1.48
N GLY A 42 10.40 -21.83 -2.10
CA GLY A 42 10.65 -21.52 -3.51
C GLY A 42 10.11 -20.14 -3.89
N PRO A 43 10.45 -19.64 -5.10
CA PRO A 43 9.99 -18.32 -5.55
C PRO A 43 8.46 -18.35 -5.73
N VAL A 44 7.80 -17.43 -5.03
CA VAL A 44 6.36 -17.17 -5.18
C VAL A 44 6.21 -15.76 -5.70
N TYR A 45 5.39 -15.58 -6.74
CA TYR A 45 5.16 -14.29 -7.38
C TYR A 45 3.71 -13.86 -7.25
N VAL A 46 3.49 -12.61 -6.84
CA VAL A 46 2.18 -11.96 -6.87
C VAL A 46 1.94 -11.48 -8.30
N GLN A 47 1.08 -12.17 -9.04
CA GLN A 47 0.85 -11.88 -10.47
C GLN A 47 0.22 -10.51 -10.74
N GLN A 48 -0.64 -10.06 -9.83
CA GLN A 48 -1.34 -8.80 -9.98
C GLN A 48 -0.42 -7.63 -9.64
N ARG A 49 -0.37 -6.63 -10.55
CA ARG A 49 0.36 -5.37 -10.27
C ARG A 49 -0.27 -4.63 -9.11
N SER A 50 0.58 -4.02 -8.26
CA SER A 50 0.13 -3.14 -7.19
C SER A 50 -0.82 -2.04 -7.71
N PRO A 51 -2.03 -1.88 -7.14
CA PRO A 51 -2.95 -0.81 -7.49
C PRO A 51 -2.33 0.58 -7.38
N ALA A 52 -1.41 0.79 -6.44
CA ALA A 52 -0.71 2.06 -6.25
C ALA A 52 0.02 2.53 -7.51
N LEU A 53 0.72 1.63 -8.21
CA LEU A 53 1.39 1.98 -9.47
C LEU A 53 0.39 2.37 -10.57
N THR A 54 -0.77 1.72 -10.62
CA THR A 54 -1.84 2.08 -11.56
C THR A 54 -2.40 3.47 -11.22
N GLN A 55 -2.65 3.76 -9.94
CA GLN A 55 -3.11 5.07 -9.48
C GLN A 55 -2.10 6.19 -9.75
N MET A 56 -0.80 5.88 -9.69
CA MET A 56 0.27 6.81 -10.07
C MET A 56 0.39 7.04 -11.58
N GLY A 57 -0.40 6.35 -12.40
CA GLY A 57 -0.42 6.53 -13.85
C GLY A 57 0.88 6.09 -14.53
N VAL A 58 1.53 5.02 -14.04
CA VAL A 58 2.87 4.60 -14.48
C VAL A 58 3.00 4.40 -15.98
N ALA A 59 1.94 3.99 -16.68
CA ALA A 59 1.96 3.84 -18.14
C ALA A 59 2.25 5.17 -18.87
N SER A 60 1.78 6.30 -18.34
CA SER A 60 2.07 7.64 -18.84
C SER A 60 3.39 8.18 -18.33
N VAL A 61 3.70 7.91 -17.06
CA VAL A 61 4.98 8.28 -16.43
C VAL A 61 6.16 7.71 -17.19
N TRP A 62 6.13 6.41 -17.51
CA TRP A 62 7.24 5.73 -18.19
C TRP A 62 7.45 6.15 -19.66
N LYS A 63 6.54 6.89 -20.24
CA LYS A 63 6.76 7.58 -21.53
C LYS A 63 7.58 8.84 -21.38
N LEU A 64 7.69 9.39 -20.17
CA LEU A 64 8.39 10.62 -19.86
C LEU A 64 9.77 10.38 -19.23
N ALA A 65 9.85 9.43 -18.30
CA ALA A 65 11.08 9.05 -17.57
C ALA A 65 10.93 7.65 -16.95
N THR A 66 12.04 6.97 -16.74
CA THR A 66 12.12 5.62 -16.19
C THR A 66 13.17 5.48 -15.07
N GLY A 67 13.89 6.58 -14.73
CA GLY A 67 15.01 6.63 -13.80
C GLY A 67 16.36 6.31 -14.46
N ARG A 68 16.42 6.24 -15.79
CA ARG A 68 17.62 5.86 -16.53
C ARG A 68 18.76 6.84 -16.28
N GLY A 69 19.95 6.30 -15.99
CA GLY A 69 21.16 7.08 -15.71
C GLY A 69 21.23 7.67 -14.30
N VAL A 70 20.17 7.46 -13.48
CA VAL A 70 20.11 7.95 -12.11
C VAL A 70 20.51 6.85 -11.14
N THR A 71 21.35 7.18 -10.17
CA THR A 71 21.75 6.29 -9.07
C THR A 71 20.94 6.64 -7.82
N VAL A 72 20.21 5.65 -7.28
CA VAL A 72 19.49 5.76 -6.01
C VAL A 72 20.18 4.91 -4.96
N ALA A 73 20.61 5.53 -3.88
CA ALA A 73 21.12 4.79 -2.73
C ALA A 73 19.97 4.35 -1.82
N ILE A 74 20.04 3.11 -1.37
CA ILE A 74 19.14 2.54 -0.36
C ILE A 74 19.93 2.43 0.94
N VAL A 75 19.73 3.40 1.83
CA VAL A 75 20.34 3.42 3.17
C VAL A 75 19.40 2.65 4.11
N ASP A 76 19.66 1.34 4.25
CA ASP A 76 18.72 0.40 4.83
C ASP A 76 19.44 -0.87 5.35
N SER A 77 18.78 -2.02 5.37
CA SER A 77 19.32 -3.31 5.81
C SER A 77 20.16 -4.06 4.77
N GLY A 78 20.45 -3.45 3.63
CA GLY A 78 21.12 -4.09 2.49
C GLY A 78 20.14 -4.41 1.36
N ILE A 79 20.63 -5.05 0.30
CA ILE A 79 19.81 -5.52 -0.82
C ILE A 79 20.21 -6.95 -1.16
N ASP A 80 19.27 -7.87 -1.12
CA ASP A 80 19.49 -9.24 -1.56
C ASP A 80 19.49 -9.33 -3.09
N VAL A 81 20.68 -9.44 -3.67
CA VAL A 81 20.87 -9.54 -5.13
C VAL A 81 20.58 -10.92 -5.69
N GLY A 82 20.27 -11.90 -4.85
CA GLY A 82 19.75 -13.21 -5.28
C GLY A 82 18.31 -13.14 -5.74
N ASN A 83 17.58 -12.06 -5.39
CA ASN A 83 16.22 -11.86 -5.86
C ASN A 83 16.19 -11.48 -7.34
N ALA A 84 15.32 -12.16 -8.11
CA ALA A 84 15.22 -11.97 -9.55
C ALA A 84 14.85 -10.54 -9.98
N HIS A 85 14.15 -9.77 -9.11
CA HIS A 85 13.83 -8.36 -9.37
C HIS A 85 15.03 -7.42 -9.21
N LEU A 86 16.09 -7.85 -8.52
CA LEU A 86 17.21 -7.02 -8.11
C LEU A 86 18.59 -7.63 -8.49
N PRO A 87 18.77 -8.06 -9.73
CA PRO A 87 19.99 -8.74 -10.13
C PRO A 87 21.22 -7.84 -9.97
N ALA A 88 22.31 -8.47 -9.48
CA ALA A 88 23.62 -7.82 -9.34
C ALA A 88 24.09 -7.20 -10.65
N ASP A 89 24.81 -6.10 -10.54
CA ASP A 89 25.50 -5.34 -11.60
C ASP A 89 24.60 -4.70 -12.66
N SER A 90 23.48 -5.32 -13.01
CA SER A 90 22.52 -4.74 -13.97
C SER A 90 21.51 -3.79 -13.31
N VAL A 91 21.16 -4.02 -12.03
CA VAL A 91 20.26 -3.17 -11.23
C VAL A 91 20.98 -2.66 -9.99
N VAL A 92 21.67 -3.56 -9.26
CA VAL A 92 22.31 -3.26 -7.98
C VAL A 92 23.82 -3.29 -8.13
N ARG A 93 24.46 -2.11 -8.10
CA ARG A 93 25.91 -1.96 -8.07
C ARG A 93 26.46 -2.31 -6.69
N PRO A 94 27.77 -2.64 -6.57
CA PRO A 94 28.40 -2.73 -5.25
C PRO A 94 28.23 -1.45 -4.46
N GLY A 95 27.80 -1.59 -3.22
CA GLY A 95 27.64 -0.53 -2.26
C GLY A 95 28.59 -0.67 -1.08
N LYS A 96 28.07 -0.49 0.12
CA LYS A 96 28.84 -0.56 1.36
C LYS A 96 28.04 -1.12 2.51
N SER A 97 28.59 -2.07 3.25
CA SER A 97 28.10 -2.41 4.58
C SER A 97 28.87 -1.63 5.64
N LEU A 98 28.13 -1.01 6.55
CA LEU A 98 28.64 -0.32 7.75
C LEU A 98 28.43 -1.18 9.01
N LEU A 99 27.99 -2.42 8.85
CA LEU A 99 27.80 -3.33 9.98
C LEU A 99 29.14 -3.87 10.47
N PRO A 100 29.29 -4.04 11.78
CA PRO A 100 30.45 -4.73 12.34
C PRO A 100 30.36 -6.23 12.04
N ALA A 101 31.50 -6.89 11.95
CA ALA A 101 31.55 -8.34 12.09
C ALA A 101 31.15 -8.72 13.52
N VAL A 102 30.39 -9.80 13.64
CA VAL A 102 30.03 -10.40 14.91
C VAL A 102 30.46 -11.87 14.93
N GLU A 103 30.52 -12.48 16.11
CA GLU A 103 30.94 -13.88 16.21
C GLU A 103 30.10 -14.79 15.30
N GLY A 104 30.78 -15.54 14.46
CA GLY A 104 30.14 -16.47 13.52
C GLY A 104 29.53 -15.85 12.28
N TRP A 105 29.61 -14.49 12.11
CA TRP A 105 29.08 -13.81 10.93
C TRP A 105 29.87 -12.57 10.56
N THR A 106 30.17 -12.43 9.28
CA THR A 106 30.80 -11.24 8.71
C THR A 106 29.89 -10.67 7.61
N PRO A 107 29.61 -9.36 7.61
CA PRO A 107 28.78 -8.76 6.56
C PRO A 107 29.47 -8.85 5.20
N ASP A 108 28.69 -9.00 4.13
CA ASP A 108 29.16 -8.68 2.80
C ASP A 108 29.51 -7.19 2.73
N SER A 109 30.80 -6.90 2.47
CA SER A 109 31.31 -5.53 2.46
C SER A 109 30.61 -4.61 1.46
N THR A 110 29.94 -5.18 0.45
CA THR A 110 29.24 -4.44 -0.61
C THR A 110 27.77 -4.13 -0.28
N GLY A 111 27.24 -4.66 0.85
CA GLY A 111 25.85 -4.51 1.24
C GLY A 111 24.84 -5.24 0.35
N ARG A 112 25.31 -6.17 -0.50
CA ARG A 112 24.49 -6.96 -1.44
C ARG A 112 23.86 -8.20 -0.81
N ASN A 113 23.74 -8.20 0.50
CA ASN A 113 22.95 -9.15 1.26
C ASN A 113 21.99 -8.39 2.18
N ASP A 114 20.91 -9.03 2.60
CA ASP A 114 19.90 -8.42 3.45
C ASP A 114 19.40 -9.44 4.49
N LEU A 115 19.73 -9.20 5.76
CA LEU A 115 19.29 -10.06 6.86
C LEU A 115 17.84 -9.78 7.29
N SER A 116 17.37 -8.55 7.06
CA SER A 116 16.03 -8.11 7.46
C SER A 116 14.99 -8.33 6.39
N GLY A 117 15.38 -8.31 5.10
CA GLY A 117 14.48 -8.29 3.95
C GLY A 117 13.86 -6.91 3.68
N HIS A 118 13.98 -5.95 4.64
CA HIS A 118 13.36 -4.63 4.51
C HIS A 118 13.98 -3.80 3.38
N GLY A 119 15.32 -3.71 3.32
CA GLY A 119 16.01 -2.97 2.28
C GLY A 119 15.79 -3.56 0.88
N THR A 120 15.66 -4.88 0.76
CA THR A 120 15.30 -5.58 -0.48
C THR A 120 13.90 -5.18 -0.95
N ALA A 121 12.93 -5.18 -0.03
CA ALA A 121 11.57 -4.73 -0.34
C ALA A 121 11.55 -3.26 -0.80
N VAL A 122 12.20 -2.37 -0.05
CA VAL A 122 12.35 -0.94 -0.37
C VAL A 122 13.02 -0.74 -1.74
N ALA A 123 14.12 -1.44 -2.00
CA ALA A 123 14.86 -1.38 -3.27
C ALA A 123 13.99 -1.78 -4.46
N SER A 124 13.19 -2.84 -4.30
CA SER A 124 12.30 -3.32 -5.34
C SER A 124 11.20 -2.32 -5.72
N LEU A 125 10.67 -1.58 -4.75
CA LEU A 125 9.69 -0.51 -4.99
C LEU A 125 10.29 0.66 -5.78
N VAL A 126 11.60 0.93 -5.61
CA VAL A 126 12.30 1.95 -6.39
C VAL A 126 12.56 1.47 -7.81
N ALA A 127 13.29 0.36 -7.99
CA ALA A 127 13.86 -0.03 -9.30
C ALA A 127 13.81 -1.53 -9.58
N GLY A 128 12.95 -2.30 -8.91
CA GLY A 128 12.78 -3.72 -9.22
C GLY A 128 12.46 -3.95 -10.70
N ARG A 129 13.16 -4.90 -11.34
CA ARG A 129 12.92 -5.30 -12.74
C ARG A 129 11.67 -6.16 -12.84
N ALA A 130 11.02 -6.11 -14.00
CA ALA A 130 9.96 -7.04 -14.31
C ALA A 130 10.49 -8.48 -14.35
N VAL A 131 9.74 -9.40 -13.77
CA VAL A 131 9.99 -10.84 -13.77
C VAL A 131 8.74 -11.55 -14.29
N ASP A 132 8.92 -12.56 -15.13
CA ASP A 132 7.80 -13.31 -15.68
C ASP A 132 6.95 -13.94 -14.57
N GLY A 133 5.64 -13.79 -14.68
CA GLY A 133 4.69 -14.27 -13.66
C GLY A 133 4.54 -13.36 -12.44
N SER A 134 5.28 -12.24 -12.34
CA SER A 134 5.19 -11.26 -11.28
C SER A 134 4.56 -9.95 -11.75
N GLY A 135 3.73 -9.36 -10.89
CA GLY A 135 3.23 -7.98 -11.04
C GLY A 135 4.12 -6.93 -10.40
N GLN A 136 5.18 -7.35 -9.69
CA GLN A 136 6.14 -6.44 -9.06
C GLN A 136 7.02 -5.77 -10.12
N ILE A 137 7.13 -4.45 -10.03
CA ILE A 137 8.04 -3.63 -10.81
C ILE A 137 8.27 -2.31 -10.08
N GLY A 138 9.49 -1.80 -10.09
CA GLY A 138 9.83 -0.52 -9.50
C GLY A 138 9.29 0.67 -10.29
N LEU A 139 8.97 1.76 -9.60
CA LEU A 139 8.46 2.98 -10.24
C LEU A 139 9.53 3.65 -11.12
N ALA A 140 10.78 3.70 -10.68
CA ALA A 140 11.96 4.15 -11.45
C ALA A 140 12.72 2.94 -12.00
N ARG A 141 12.05 2.11 -12.76
CA ARG A 141 12.48 0.77 -13.16
C ARG A 141 13.84 0.67 -13.88
N ASP A 142 14.34 1.76 -14.45
CA ASP A 142 15.65 1.80 -15.14
C ASP A 142 16.73 2.53 -14.33
N ALA A 143 16.43 2.91 -13.07
CA ALA A 143 17.43 3.44 -12.16
C ALA A 143 18.44 2.35 -11.72
N THR A 144 19.61 2.79 -11.32
CA THR A 144 20.65 1.97 -10.71
C THR A 144 20.56 2.11 -9.20
N LEU A 145 20.63 1.00 -8.48
CA LEU A 145 20.61 0.97 -7.02
C LEU A 145 22.00 0.76 -6.44
N VAL A 146 22.25 1.40 -5.28
CA VAL A 146 23.48 1.21 -4.48
C VAL A 146 23.05 0.96 -3.04
N PRO A 147 23.28 -0.23 -2.47
CA PRO A 147 22.97 -0.51 -1.07
C PRO A 147 23.99 0.16 -0.14
N VAL A 148 23.49 0.80 0.92
CA VAL A 148 24.31 1.22 2.06
C VAL A 148 23.69 0.59 3.30
N GLN A 149 24.28 -0.52 3.74
CA GLN A 149 23.73 -1.32 4.82
C GLN A 149 24.10 -0.70 6.18
N VAL A 150 23.09 -0.22 6.90
CA VAL A 150 23.25 0.48 8.19
C VAL A 150 22.65 -0.28 9.37
N PHE A 151 21.86 -1.32 9.12
CA PHE A 151 21.38 -2.26 10.13
C PHE A 151 21.18 -3.66 9.55
N GLY A 152 21.14 -4.69 10.40
CA GLY A 152 20.86 -6.07 10.01
C GLY A 152 19.54 -6.57 10.60
N VAL A 153 19.13 -6.04 11.74
CA VAL A 153 17.88 -6.36 12.43
C VAL A 153 17.25 -5.09 12.98
N THR A 154 15.92 -5.03 13.04
CA THR A 154 15.18 -3.84 13.51
C THR A 154 14.95 -3.84 15.01
N SER A 155 14.93 -5.00 15.65
CA SER A 155 14.70 -5.18 17.07
C SER A 155 15.48 -6.39 17.60
N THR A 156 15.79 -6.34 18.88
CA THR A 156 16.33 -7.48 19.64
C THR A 156 15.35 -7.95 20.72
N GLU A 157 14.09 -7.55 20.64
CA GLU A 157 13.05 -8.02 21.55
C GLU A 157 12.90 -9.55 21.47
N GLY A 158 12.85 -10.19 22.60
CA GLY A 158 12.70 -11.64 22.70
C GLY A 158 14.00 -12.45 22.49
N THR A 159 15.17 -11.77 22.29
CA THR A 159 16.46 -12.45 22.22
C THR A 159 17.45 -11.90 23.24
N SER A 160 18.25 -12.80 23.83
CA SER A 160 19.40 -12.46 24.66
C SER A 160 20.71 -12.42 23.86
N ASP A 161 20.67 -12.60 22.55
CA ASP A 161 21.87 -12.63 21.72
C ASP A 161 22.47 -11.20 21.55
N ASP A 162 23.54 -10.94 22.29
CA ASP A 162 24.25 -9.64 22.25
C ASP A 162 24.84 -9.34 20.86
N ARG A 163 25.09 -10.35 20.02
CA ARG A 163 25.56 -10.15 18.63
C ARG A 163 24.53 -9.39 17.80
N LEU A 164 23.26 -9.65 18.00
CA LEU A 164 22.19 -8.95 17.30
C LEU A 164 22.07 -7.49 17.71
N LYS A 165 22.44 -7.15 18.94
CA LYS A 165 22.44 -5.76 19.42
C LYS A 165 23.42 -4.88 18.65
N ALA A 166 24.53 -5.44 18.15
CA ALA A 166 25.48 -4.73 17.33
C ALA A 166 24.94 -4.38 15.93
N LEU A 167 23.89 -5.08 15.50
CA LEU A 167 23.30 -4.97 14.16
C LEU A 167 22.04 -4.10 14.10
N ILE A 168 21.53 -3.58 15.23
CA ILE A 168 20.38 -2.64 15.24
C ILE A 168 20.76 -1.30 14.60
N PRO A 169 19.78 -0.51 14.11
CA PRO A 169 20.04 0.84 13.61
C PRO A 169 20.65 1.74 14.68
N THR A 170 21.62 2.56 14.30
CA THR A 170 22.18 3.61 15.19
C THR A 170 22.27 4.93 14.44
N THR A 171 22.07 6.06 15.13
CA THR A 171 22.16 7.38 14.52
C THR A 171 23.51 7.69 13.90
N PRO A 172 24.66 7.38 14.53
CA PRO A 172 25.97 7.59 13.90
C PRO A 172 26.15 6.80 12.61
N ARG A 173 25.70 5.54 12.58
CA ARG A 173 25.77 4.70 11.37
C ARG A 173 24.87 5.19 10.26
N LEU A 174 23.69 5.73 10.61
CA LEU A 174 22.77 6.37 9.66
C LEU A 174 23.41 7.63 9.04
N ALA A 175 24.04 8.48 9.85
CA ALA A 175 24.73 9.68 9.38
C ALA A 175 25.90 9.33 8.43
N GLU A 176 26.70 8.35 8.78
CA GLU A 176 27.75 7.83 7.91
C GLU A 176 27.17 7.23 6.63
N GLY A 177 26.08 6.48 6.73
CA GLY A 177 25.37 5.88 5.61
C GLY A 177 24.94 6.88 4.55
N ILE A 178 24.39 8.03 4.97
CA ILE A 178 24.01 9.10 4.04
C ILE A 178 25.24 9.69 3.33
N ARG A 179 26.36 9.89 4.03
CA ARG A 179 27.62 10.37 3.41
C ARG A 179 28.16 9.38 2.40
N VAL A 180 28.27 8.12 2.81
CA VAL A 180 28.75 7.02 1.94
C VAL A 180 27.85 6.87 0.70
N ALA A 181 26.54 7.01 0.83
CA ALA A 181 25.61 6.98 -0.30
C ALA A 181 25.98 8.02 -1.38
N VAL A 182 26.28 9.25 -0.95
CA VAL A 182 26.69 10.35 -1.83
C VAL A 182 28.07 10.09 -2.45
N ASP A 183 29.02 9.61 -1.66
CA ASP A 183 30.38 9.29 -2.13
C ASP A 183 30.38 8.15 -3.16
N LEU A 184 29.39 7.25 -3.11
CA LEU A 184 29.12 6.22 -4.11
C LEU A 184 28.40 6.75 -5.36
N GLY A 185 28.13 8.06 -5.44
CA GLY A 185 27.55 8.74 -6.58
C GLY A 185 26.03 8.71 -6.64
N ALA A 186 25.36 8.56 -5.50
CA ALA A 186 23.90 8.63 -5.47
C ALA A 186 23.39 10.05 -5.75
N THR A 187 22.45 10.16 -6.68
CA THR A 187 21.69 11.39 -6.97
C THR A 187 20.47 11.52 -6.05
N VAL A 188 19.90 10.38 -5.62
CA VAL A 188 18.82 10.30 -4.66
C VAL A 188 19.21 9.34 -3.54
N VAL A 189 18.98 9.73 -2.30
CA VAL A 189 19.25 8.90 -1.11
C VAL A 189 17.90 8.57 -0.44
N ASN A 190 17.50 7.31 -0.49
CA ASN A 190 16.32 6.81 0.21
C ASN A 190 16.70 6.37 1.63
N VAL A 191 15.99 6.91 2.63
CA VAL A 191 16.15 6.58 4.05
C VAL A 191 14.79 6.16 4.62
N SER A 192 14.50 4.86 4.57
CA SER A 192 13.21 4.33 5.03
C SER A 192 13.16 4.07 6.54
N MET A 193 13.78 4.97 7.32
CA MET A 193 13.81 4.95 8.79
C MET A 193 13.88 6.36 9.35
N SER A 194 13.63 6.49 10.66
CA SER A 194 13.72 7.76 11.37
C SER A 194 14.11 7.59 12.82
N VAL A 195 14.64 8.66 13.42
CA VAL A 195 14.93 8.78 14.87
C VAL A 195 14.21 9.99 15.43
N GLU A 196 13.91 9.98 16.74
CA GLU A 196 13.15 11.06 17.41
C GLU A 196 14.02 12.28 17.71
N THR A 197 15.28 12.06 18.04
CA THR A 197 16.18 13.12 18.52
C THR A 197 17.01 13.66 17.36
N PRO A 198 17.08 15.00 17.20
CA PRO A 198 17.99 15.59 16.24
C PRO A 198 19.44 15.29 16.65
N ASP A 199 20.25 14.93 15.67
CA ASP A 199 21.66 14.65 15.85
C ASP A 199 22.48 15.56 14.94
N PRO A 200 23.47 16.31 15.43
CA PRO A 200 24.26 17.24 14.61
C PRO A 200 25.04 16.54 13.48
N ALA A 201 25.55 15.32 13.71
CA ALA A 201 26.26 14.58 12.67
C ALA A 201 25.31 14.12 11.56
N LEU A 202 24.06 13.75 11.94
CA LEU A 202 23.03 13.40 10.98
C LEU A 202 22.57 14.64 10.17
N GLY A 203 22.43 15.80 10.81
CA GLY A 203 22.15 17.06 10.12
C GLY A 203 23.26 17.44 9.13
N ALA A 204 24.53 17.36 9.57
CA ALA A 204 25.68 17.62 8.72
C ALA A 204 25.82 16.61 7.55
N ALA A 205 25.33 15.38 7.71
CA ALA A 205 25.26 14.40 6.60
C ALA A 205 24.23 14.79 5.55
N VAL A 206 23.06 15.29 5.97
CA VAL A 206 22.04 15.82 5.05
C VAL A 206 22.53 17.06 4.29
N GLU A 207 23.18 17.99 5.00
CA GLU A 207 23.80 19.18 4.38
C GLU A 207 24.88 18.78 3.36
N TYR A 208 25.71 17.80 3.70
CA TYR A 208 26.70 17.23 2.77
C TYR A 208 26.02 16.67 1.50
N ALA A 209 24.95 15.88 1.67
CA ALA A 209 24.21 15.31 0.56
C ALA A 209 23.66 16.40 -0.37
N THR A 210 22.98 17.39 0.21
CA THR A 210 22.42 18.52 -0.53
C THR A 210 23.51 19.33 -1.24
N GLY A 211 24.63 19.61 -0.56
CA GLY A 211 25.78 20.33 -1.10
C GLY A 211 26.48 19.60 -2.24
N LYS A 212 26.36 18.27 -2.32
CA LYS A 212 26.84 17.43 -3.41
C LYS A 212 25.81 17.22 -4.54
N GLY A 213 24.62 17.82 -4.44
CA GLY A 213 23.59 17.69 -5.45
C GLY A 213 22.70 16.45 -5.30
N ALA A 214 22.72 15.78 -4.15
CA ALA A 214 21.86 14.64 -3.88
C ALA A 214 20.60 15.04 -3.09
N LEU A 215 19.45 14.47 -3.45
CA LEU A 215 18.20 14.64 -2.72
C LEU A 215 18.00 13.51 -1.72
N VAL A 216 17.87 13.86 -0.45
CA VAL A 216 17.48 12.91 0.61
C VAL A 216 15.97 12.84 0.69
N VAL A 217 15.43 11.63 0.64
CA VAL A 217 14.01 11.31 0.82
C VAL A 217 13.89 10.39 2.02
N ALA A 218 13.18 10.80 3.06
CA ALA A 218 13.17 10.09 4.33
C ALA A 218 11.77 9.86 4.90
N SER A 219 11.63 8.76 5.64
CA SER A 219 10.42 8.39 6.37
C SER A 219 10.10 9.40 7.46
N ALA A 220 8.85 9.87 7.51
CA ALA A 220 8.34 10.77 8.55
C ALA A 220 8.09 10.07 9.90
N GLY A 221 8.15 8.74 9.93
CA GLY A 221 8.01 7.91 11.12
C GLY A 221 6.63 7.29 11.31
N ASP A 222 6.64 6.08 11.86
CA ASP A 222 5.46 5.29 12.21
C ASP A 222 5.36 5.10 13.72
N ARG A 223 4.14 5.06 14.27
CA ARG A 223 3.92 4.82 15.70
C ARG A 223 4.23 3.39 16.10
N GLY A 224 4.07 2.43 15.20
CA GLY A 224 4.34 1.02 15.44
C GLY A 224 5.81 0.69 15.63
N SER A 225 6.72 1.53 15.15
CA SER A 225 8.17 1.35 15.28
C SER A 225 8.75 1.87 16.61
N THR A 226 7.97 2.67 17.35
CA THR A 226 8.42 3.27 18.63
C THR A 226 7.26 3.24 19.63
N PRO A 227 7.36 2.48 20.73
CA PRO A 227 6.34 2.45 21.78
C PRO A 227 6.05 3.86 22.32
N ASN A 228 4.77 4.22 22.42
CA ASN A 228 4.31 5.52 22.89
C ASN A 228 4.80 6.72 22.07
N ALA A 229 5.12 6.52 20.80
CA ALA A 229 5.58 7.58 19.93
C ALA A 229 4.60 8.76 19.89
N LYS A 230 5.10 9.96 20.19
CA LYS A 230 4.36 11.22 20.14
C LYS A 230 4.50 11.84 18.74
N ASP A 231 3.52 12.68 18.38
CA ASP A 231 3.64 13.54 17.22
C ASP A 231 4.80 14.51 17.36
N GLY A 232 5.37 14.90 16.24
CA GLY A 232 6.50 15.81 16.20
C GLY A 232 7.57 15.39 15.20
N PRO A 233 8.66 16.16 15.09
CA PRO A 233 9.69 15.96 14.10
C PRO A 233 10.37 14.59 14.24
N ARG A 234 10.73 14.01 13.09
CA ARG A 234 11.52 12.80 12.94
C ARG A 234 12.71 13.09 12.02
N TYR A 235 13.86 12.54 12.33
CA TYR A 235 15.10 12.81 11.64
C TYR A 235 15.62 11.55 10.92
N PRO A 236 16.16 11.70 9.68
CA PRO A 236 16.55 12.94 9.02
C PRO A 236 15.40 13.71 8.33
N ALA A 237 14.18 13.19 8.31
CA ALA A 237 13.05 13.76 7.57
C ALA A 237 12.75 15.24 7.90
N ALA A 238 12.97 15.67 9.14
CA ALA A 238 12.73 17.04 9.58
C ALA A 238 13.87 18.03 9.26
N PHE A 239 15.00 17.56 8.75
CA PHE A 239 16.06 18.50 8.35
C PHE A 239 15.72 19.25 7.06
N PRO A 240 16.15 20.52 6.94
CA PRO A 240 15.97 21.29 5.71
C PRO A 240 16.52 20.56 4.47
N GLY A 241 15.83 20.69 3.35
CA GLY A 241 16.22 20.05 2.09
C GLY A 241 15.74 18.59 1.91
N VAL A 242 15.34 17.92 2.98
CA VAL A 242 14.80 16.55 2.91
C VAL A 242 13.35 16.55 2.44
N VAL A 243 12.96 15.56 1.62
CA VAL A 243 11.54 15.23 1.39
C VAL A 243 11.10 14.28 2.49
N SER A 244 10.25 14.76 3.37
CA SER A 244 9.71 13.99 4.49
C SER A 244 8.42 13.28 4.08
N VAL A 245 8.40 11.96 4.15
CA VAL A 245 7.34 11.14 3.56
C VAL A 245 6.51 10.45 4.63
N THR A 246 5.21 10.75 4.64
CA THR A 246 4.19 9.99 5.38
C THR A 246 3.53 8.94 4.48
N SER A 247 2.80 7.99 5.06
CA SER A 247 2.07 6.98 4.32
C SER A 247 0.57 7.25 4.27
N VAL A 248 -0.04 6.82 3.17
CA VAL A 248 -1.50 6.73 3.00
C VAL A 248 -1.87 5.30 2.60
N ASP A 249 -3.12 4.94 2.82
CA ASP A 249 -3.70 3.70 2.31
C ASP A 249 -4.00 3.79 0.79
N GLN A 250 -4.58 2.73 0.23
CA GLN A 250 -4.96 2.70 -1.18
C GLN A 250 -6.10 3.65 -1.55
N SER A 251 -6.89 4.12 -0.57
CA SER A 251 -7.92 5.17 -0.75
C SER A 251 -7.34 6.58 -0.65
N ARG A 252 -6.02 6.71 -0.39
CA ARG A 252 -5.27 7.94 -0.13
C ARG A 252 -5.65 8.62 1.20
N ALA A 253 -6.17 7.87 2.14
CA ALA A 253 -6.43 8.33 3.50
C ALA A 253 -5.21 8.09 4.39
N VAL A 254 -4.90 9.05 5.26
CA VAL A 254 -3.87 8.92 6.28
C VAL A 254 -4.46 8.17 7.48
N ASP A 255 -3.80 7.10 7.94
CA ASP A 255 -4.09 6.54 9.25
C ASP A 255 -3.26 7.26 10.31
N THR A 256 -3.86 8.24 10.98
CA THR A 256 -3.20 9.03 12.02
C THR A 256 -2.89 8.23 13.29
N ARG A 257 -3.42 7.01 13.41
CA ARG A 257 -3.09 6.08 14.51
C ARG A 257 -1.83 5.28 14.19
N ALA A 258 -1.52 5.09 12.92
CA ALA A 258 -0.31 4.40 12.47
C ALA A 258 0.86 5.37 12.26
N ASN A 259 0.60 6.56 11.75
CA ASN A 259 1.62 7.52 11.32
C ASN A 259 1.84 8.64 12.35
N ILE A 260 3.09 9.08 12.47
CA ILE A 260 3.47 10.32 13.19
C ILE A 260 2.97 11.51 12.37
N GLN A 261 2.51 12.55 13.05
CA GLN A 261 2.07 13.81 12.46
C GLN A 261 3.02 14.95 12.85
N GLY A 262 3.06 16.01 12.05
CA GLY A 262 3.82 17.21 12.34
C GLY A 262 4.18 18.03 11.11
N ASP A 263 4.63 19.26 11.35
CA ASP A 263 4.99 20.21 10.31
C ASP A 263 6.19 19.78 9.46
N HIS A 264 6.95 18.79 9.91
CA HIS A 264 8.07 18.23 9.15
C HIS A 264 7.62 17.44 7.92
N ILE A 265 6.40 16.90 7.91
CA ILE A 265 5.88 16.11 6.79
C ILE A 265 5.72 17.00 5.56
N THR A 266 6.24 16.59 4.41
CA THR A 266 6.19 17.37 3.18
C THR A 266 5.48 16.68 2.03
N ALA A 267 5.47 15.34 2.00
CA ALA A 267 4.78 14.58 0.96
C ALA A 267 4.19 13.28 1.55
N ALA A 268 3.25 12.71 0.83
CA ALA A 268 2.65 11.42 1.15
C ALA A 268 2.69 10.48 -0.05
N ALA A 269 2.80 9.18 0.18
CA ALA A 269 2.60 8.15 -0.84
C ALA A 269 1.91 6.92 -0.24
N VAL A 270 1.41 6.03 -1.10
CA VAL A 270 0.80 4.78 -0.65
C VAL A 270 1.87 3.92 0.03
N GLY A 271 1.60 3.48 1.26
CA GLY A 271 2.51 2.64 2.07
C GLY A 271 1.95 1.25 2.39
N GLN A 272 0.89 0.83 1.68
CA GLN A 272 0.16 -0.41 1.93
C GLN A 272 -0.29 -1.05 0.61
N GLY A 273 -0.46 -2.38 0.61
CA GLY A 273 -0.94 -3.10 -0.58
C GLY A 273 0.01 -2.99 -1.76
N LEU A 274 1.30 -2.96 -1.48
CA LEU A 274 2.38 -2.90 -2.46
C LEU A 274 2.98 -4.30 -2.64
N ASN A 275 3.24 -4.68 -3.88
CA ASN A 275 4.06 -5.85 -4.15
C ASN A 275 5.53 -5.44 -3.96
N ALA A 276 6.29 -6.23 -3.22
CA ALA A 276 7.70 -5.99 -2.97
C ALA A 276 8.49 -7.29 -3.02
N ALA A 277 9.76 -7.23 -3.41
CA ALA A 277 10.66 -8.36 -3.36
C ALA A 277 10.88 -8.82 -1.90
N LEU A 278 10.98 -10.12 -1.70
CA LEU A 278 11.21 -10.73 -0.39
C LEU A 278 12.42 -11.69 -0.44
N GLY A 279 13.56 -11.25 0.08
CA GLY A 279 14.77 -12.06 0.11
C GLY A 279 15.04 -12.72 -1.25
N HIS A 280 15.50 -13.98 -1.27
CA HIS A 280 15.69 -14.79 -2.49
C HIS A 280 14.39 -15.34 -3.09
N VAL A 281 13.26 -15.24 -2.41
CA VAL A 281 12.09 -16.10 -2.67
C VAL A 281 10.98 -15.49 -3.52
N GLY A 282 11.28 -14.48 -4.31
CA GLY A 282 10.30 -13.85 -5.21
C GLY A 282 9.77 -12.53 -4.66
N ASP A 283 8.46 -12.36 -4.63
CA ASP A 283 7.79 -11.17 -4.11
C ASP A 283 6.61 -11.50 -3.20
N CYS A 284 6.13 -10.50 -2.49
CA CYS A 284 5.01 -10.61 -1.57
C CYS A 284 4.17 -9.34 -1.57
N LEU A 285 2.95 -9.42 -1.04
CA LEU A 285 2.06 -8.29 -0.84
C LEU A 285 2.26 -7.71 0.58
N LEU A 286 2.66 -6.46 0.67
CA LEU A 286 2.73 -5.69 1.91
C LEU A 286 1.31 -5.27 2.32
N SER A 287 0.58 -6.16 3.00
CA SER A 287 -0.85 -6.01 3.32
C SER A 287 -1.14 -5.44 4.71
N GLY A 288 -0.11 -5.19 5.51
CA GLY A 288 -0.24 -4.60 6.85
C GLY A 288 -0.78 -3.18 6.87
N ALA A 289 -0.70 -2.50 8.02
CA ALA A 289 -1.03 -1.08 8.12
C ALA A 289 -0.14 -0.24 7.18
N PRO A 290 -0.61 0.92 6.70
CA PRO A 290 0.22 1.82 5.91
C PRO A 290 1.50 2.18 6.66
N ALA A 291 2.67 1.92 6.05
CA ALA A 291 3.98 2.18 6.63
C ALA A 291 4.74 3.24 5.84
N THR A 292 5.29 4.22 6.54
CA THR A 292 6.05 5.32 5.93
C THR A 292 7.33 4.80 5.26
N SER A 293 7.91 3.71 5.79
CA SER A 293 9.10 3.08 5.22
C SER A 293 8.87 2.50 3.80
N PHE A 294 7.63 2.11 3.45
CA PHE A 294 7.27 1.65 2.11
C PHE A 294 6.68 2.75 1.22
N ALA A 295 6.20 3.85 1.79
CA ALA A 295 5.82 5.05 1.05
C ALA A 295 7.06 5.82 0.53
N THR A 296 8.12 5.89 1.34
CA THR A 296 9.36 6.62 1.04
C THR A 296 10.00 6.22 -0.29
N PRO A 297 10.17 4.93 -0.63
CA PRO A 297 10.77 4.52 -1.90
C PRO A 297 9.98 4.96 -3.14
N LEU A 298 8.65 5.11 -3.07
CA LEU A 298 7.87 5.62 -4.19
C LEU A 298 8.14 7.11 -4.44
N VAL A 299 8.39 7.89 -3.38
CA VAL A 299 8.78 9.29 -3.50
C VAL A 299 10.24 9.40 -3.97
N ALA A 300 11.13 8.56 -3.46
CA ALA A 300 12.53 8.49 -3.94
C ALA A 300 12.60 8.10 -5.42
N ALA A 301 11.78 7.15 -5.86
CA ALA A 301 11.64 6.81 -7.27
C ALA A 301 11.11 7.99 -8.10
N THR A 302 10.13 8.75 -7.58
CA THR A 302 9.66 9.98 -8.25
C THR A 302 10.78 11.01 -8.38
N ALA A 303 11.61 11.16 -7.36
CA ALA A 303 12.80 12.01 -7.42
C ALA A 303 13.80 11.54 -8.48
N ALA A 304 13.99 10.22 -8.62
CA ALA A 304 14.84 9.66 -9.66
C ALA A 304 14.30 9.93 -11.08
N LEU A 305 12.99 9.85 -11.28
CA LEU A 305 12.36 10.23 -12.56
C LEU A 305 12.56 11.71 -12.89
N LEU A 306 12.50 12.58 -11.87
CA LEU A 306 12.76 14.02 -12.03
C LEU A 306 14.22 14.31 -12.33
N ALA A 307 15.16 13.60 -11.68
CA ALA A 307 16.59 13.74 -11.92
C ALA A 307 16.98 13.29 -13.35
N GLU A 308 16.33 12.26 -13.90
CA GLU A 308 16.50 11.87 -15.31
C GLU A 308 16.01 12.98 -16.26
N ARG A 309 14.82 13.50 -15.99
CA ARG A 309 14.15 14.42 -16.93
C ARG A 309 14.69 15.85 -16.84
N TYR A 310 15.11 16.27 -15.65
CA TYR A 310 15.54 17.63 -15.33
C TYR A 310 16.88 17.62 -14.58
N PRO A 311 17.96 17.08 -15.18
CA PRO A 311 19.24 16.91 -14.49
C PRO A 311 19.87 18.26 -14.05
N GLU A 312 19.56 19.35 -14.74
CA GLU A 312 20.09 20.68 -14.44
C GLU A 312 19.38 21.42 -13.30
N GLU A 313 18.20 20.91 -12.85
CA GLU A 313 17.43 21.58 -11.81
C GLU A 313 17.97 21.36 -10.39
N GLY A 314 18.54 20.19 -10.13
CA GLY A 314 19.09 19.82 -8.84
C GLY A 314 18.04 19.52 -7.73
N PRO A 315 18.51 19.13 -6.54
CA PRO A 315 17.66 18.54 -5.48
C PRO A 315 16.58 19.49 -4.97
N ALA A 316 16.86 20.79 -4.88
CA ALA A 316 15.90 21.76 -4.36
C ALA A 316 14.67 21.93 -5.29
N LEU A 317 14.87 21.94 -6.62
CA LEU A 317 13.77 22.03 -7.57
C LEU A 317 13.06 20.71 -7.75
N TRP A 318 13.73 19.56 -7.66
CA TRP A 318 13.06 18.24 -7.64
C TRP A 318 12.13 18.11 -6.42
N LYS A 319 12.61 18.53 -5.24
CA LYS A 319 11.78 18.60 -4.03
C LYS A 319 10.56 19.52 -4.26
N TYR A 320 10.78 20.71 -4.80
CA TYR A 320 9.69 21.64 -5.12
C TYR A 320 8.67 21.02 -6.06
N ARG A 321 9.09 20.36 -7.14
CA ARG A 321 8.18 19.68 -8.07
C ARG A 321 7.34 18.60 -7.39
N ILE A 322 7.96 17.77 -6.54
CA ILE A 322 7.26 16.74 -5.76
C ILE A 322 6.17 17.38 -4.90
N GLU A 323 6.50 18.42 -4.16
CA GLU A 323 5.60 19.07 -3.19
C GLU A 323 4.53 19.94 -3.86
N ALA A 324 4.91 20.72 -4.87
CA ALA A 324 4.00 21.64 -5.56
C ALA A 324 2.96 20.92 -6.43
N SER A 325 3.31 19.75 -6.99
CA SER A 325 2.42 18.93 -7.80
C SER A 325 1.61 17.90 -6.98
N ALA A 326 1.91 17.74 -5.69
CA ALA A 326 1.24 16.75 -4.85
C ALA A 326 -0.27 17.01 -4.79
N GLN A 327 -1.04 15.94 -4.90
CA GLN A 327 -2.51 16.01 -4.93
C GLN A 327 -3.07 16.17 -3.52
N ARG A 328 -3.87 17.20 -3.32
CA ARG A 328 -4.40 17.64 -2.02
C ARG A 328 -5.80 18.22 -2.15
N PRO A 329 -6.63 18.18 -1.08
CA PRO A 329 -7.98 18.72 -1.11
C PRO A 329 -8.04 20.24 -1.31
N ARG A 330 -7.04 20.99 -0.79
CA ARG A 330 -6.95 22.45 -0.91
C ARG A 330 -5.59 22.86 -1.46
N ALA A 331 -5.61 23.57 -2.59
CA ALA A 331 -4.39 24.15 -3.13
C ALA A 331 -3.77 25.15 -2.13
N GLY A 332 -2.45 25.15 -2.04
CA GLY A 332 -1.71 26.10 -1.21
C GLY A 332 -1.75 25.85 0.31
N VAL A 333 -2.46 24.81 0.78
CA VAL A 333 -2.53 24.49 2.21
C VAL A 333 -1.70 23.23 2.48
N LYS A 334 -0.76 23.34 3.42
CA LYS A 334 -0.01 22.22 3.97
C LYS A 334 -0.75 21.62 5.17
N ASP A 335 -0.78 20.30 5.26
CA ASP A 335 -1.46 19.56 6.33
C ASP A 335 -0.43 18.82 7.19
N ALA A 336 -0.63 18.78 8.51
CA ALA A 336 0.32 18.14 9.44
C ALA A 336 0.36 16.61 9.33
N ALA A 337 -0.67 15.99 8.74
CA ALA A 337 -0.71 14.54 8.55
C ALA A 337 -0.36 14.13 7.11
N LEU A 338 -0.59 15.02 6.11
CA LEU A 338 -0.43 14.70 4.70
C LEU A 338 0.71 15.48 4.02
N GLY A 339 1.24 16.51 4.67
CA GLY A 339 2.19 17.43 4.07
C GLY A 339 1.53 18.27 2.97
N TRP A 340 2.21 18.42 1.83
CA TRP A 340 1.66 19.08 0.65
C TRP A 340 0.71 18.19 -0.16
N GLY A 341 0.58 16.92 0.19
CA GLY A 341 -0.36 15.98 -0.42
C GLY A 341 0.28 14.68 -0.90
N VAL A 342 -0.53 13.88 -1.58
CA VAL A 342 -0.09 12.59 -2.14
C VAL A 342 0.69 12.83 -3.43
N VAL A 343 1.88 12.26 -3.53
CA VAL A 343 2.77 12.42 -4.68
C VAL A 343 2.11 11.95 -5.97
N SER A 344 2.24 12.76 -7.02
CA SER A 344 1.83 12.45 -8.39
C SER A 344 3.04 12.54 -9.32
N PRO A 345 3.67 11.41 -9.67
CA PRO A 345 4.86 11.44 -10.54
C PRO A 345 4.58 12.09 -11.89
N TYR A 346 3.41 11.84 -12.47
CA TYR A 346 3.03 12.44 -13.75
C TYR A 346 2.94 13.96 -13.67
N ASP A 347 2.25 14.49 -12.64
CA ASP A 347 2.12 15.92 -12.46
C ASP A 347 3.47 16.58 -12.15
N ALA A 348 4.32 15.92 -11.34
CA ALA A 348 5.67 16.40 -11.05
C ALA A 348 6.55 16.51 -12.31
N LEU A 349 6.43 15.55 -13.24
CA LEU A 349 7.17 15.51 -14.50
C LEU A 349 6.65 16.48 -15.56
N THR A 350 5.40 16.93 -15.46
CA THR A 350 4.75 17.71 -16.52
C THR A 350 4.43 19.15 -16.11
N MET A 351 4.45 19.46 -14.80
CA MET A 351 4.16 20.81 -14.33
C MET A 351 5.17 21.84 -14.84
N THR A 352 4.66 23.02 -15.17
CA THR A 352 5.50 24.19 -15.34
C THR A 352 5.88 24.75 -13.97
N VAL A 353 7.17 25.03 -13.78
CA VAL A 353 7.68 25.66 -12.55
C VAL A 353 7.25 27.10 -12.53
N ASP A 354 6.54 27.50 -11.47
CA ASP A 354 5.99 28.86 -11.30
C ASP A 354 6.14 29.31 -9.84
N PRO A 355 6.88 30.39 -9.56
CA PRO A 355 7.07 30.89 -8.20
C PRO A 355 5.79 31.43 -7.55
N ASN A 356 4.76 31.77 -8.35
CA ASN A 356 3.49 32.29 -7.85
C ASN A 356 2.44 31.18 -7.61
N ARG A 357 2.81 29.91 -7.86
CA ARG A 357 1.89 28.78 -7.65
C ARG A 357 1.57 28.63 -6.17
N PRO A 358 0.28 28.59 -5.76
CA PRO A 358 -0.09 28.35 -4.37
C PRO A 358 0.47 27.00 -3.87
N GLY A 359 1.28 27.04 -2.81
CA GLY A 359 1.93 25.82 -2.31
C GLY A 359 3.26 26.09 -1.59
N PRO A 360 4.22 25.16 -1.70
CA PRO A 360 5.55 25.33 -1.16
C PRO A 360 6.26 26.52 -1.84
N ALA A 361 7.18 27.14 -1.10
CA ALA A 361 8.05 28.15 -1.68
C ALA A 361 8.96 27.54 -2.75
N MET A 362 9.03 28.17 -3.91
CA MET A 362 9.98 27.80 -4.95
C MET A 362 11.40 28.23 -4.50
N PRO A 363 12.43 27.40 -4.67
CA PRO A 363 13.81 27.76 -4.33
C PRO A 363 14.23 29.07 -5.00
N GLY A 364 14.79 29.99 -4.21
CA GLY A 364 15.21 31.33 -4.68
C GLY A 364 14.10 32.37 -4.78
N TYR A 365 12.87 32.04 -4.45
CA TYR A 365 11.74 32.95 -4.47
C TYR A 365 11.03 33.01 -3.09
N PRO A 366 10.39 34.14 -2.74
CA PRO A 366 9.58 34.23 -1.52
C PRO A 366 8.40 33.25 -1.59
N ALA A 367 7.94 32.80 -0.44
CA ALA A 367 6.73 31.97 -0.37
C ALA A 367 5.53 32.73 -0.97
N PRO A 368 4.70 32.08 -1.79
CA PRO A 368 3.47 32.69 -2.25
C PRO A 368 2.56 33.02 -1.06
N PRO A 369 1.70 34.04 -1.18
CA PRO A 369 0.76 34.38 -0.11
C PRO A 369 -0.13 33.14 0.20
N ALA A 370 -0.39 32.92 1.49
CA ALA A 370 -1.33 31.89 1.89
C ALA A 370 -2.69 32.15 1.23
N PRO A 371 -3.35 31.11 0.71
CA PRO A 371 -4.69 31.29 0.17
C PRO A 371 -5.61 31.83 1.26
N GLU A 372 -6.44 32.82 0.92
CA GLU A 372 -7.44 33.32 1.85
C GLU A 372 -8.29 32.14 2.37
N PRO A 373 -8.62 32.13 3.68
CA PRO A 373 -9.55 31.14 4.20
C PRO A 373 -10.80 31.16 3.31
N ALA A 374 -11.12 30.02 2.70
CA ALA A 374 -12.37 29.91 1.96
C ALA A 374 -13.47 30.44 2.88
N ALA A 375 -14.22 31.45 2.43
CA ALA A 375 -15.39 31.94 3.16
C ALA A 375 -16.16 30.70 3.59
N ALA A 376 -16.52 30.63 4.88
CA ALA A 376 -17.23 29.48 5.41
C ALA A 376 -18.46 29.26 4.52
N VAL A 377 -18.37 28.29 3.63
CA VAL A 377 -19.53 27.86 2.88
C VAL A 377 -20.45 27.31 3.96
N GLY A 378 -21.54 28.03 4.22
CA GLY A 378 -22.57 27.54 5.15
C GLY A 378 -22.89 26.07 4.79
N PRO A 379 -23.37 25.28 5.72
CA PRO A 379 -23.67 23.90 5.44
C PRO A 379 -24.53 23.85 4.17
N VAL A 380 -24.05 23.11 3.17
CA VAL A 380 -24.82 22.83 1.97
C VAL A 380 -26.00 22.00 2.47
N VAL A 381 -27.12 22.69 2.72
CA VAL A 381 -28.37 22.01 2.97
C VAL A 381 -28.75 21.38 1.62
N LEU A 382 -28.43 20.11 1.46
CA LEU A 382 -29.01 19.34 0.37
C LEU A 382 -30.52 19.36 0.63
N GLU A 383 -31.26 20.18 -0.12
CA GLU A 383 -32.70 20.06 -0.11
C GLU A 383 -33.03 18.61 -0.43
N SER A 384 -33.67 17.96 0.51
CA SER A 384 -34.11 16.58 0.29
C SER A 384 -35.06 16.61 -0.91
N ASP A 385 -34.74 15.84 -1.95
CA ASP A 385 -35.63 15.73 -3.12
C ASP A 385 -37.03 15.40 -2.64
N PRO A 386 -38.02 16.30 -2.80
CA PRO A 386 -39.36 16.12 -2.28
C PRO A 386 -40.06 14.88 -2.87
N ALA A 387 -39.51 14.32 -3.95
CA ALA A 387 -40.01 13.11 -4.59
C ALA A 387 -39.48 11.81 -3.96
N VAL A 388 -38.48 11.86 -3.07
CA VAL A 388 -37.87 10.65 -2.46
C VAL A 388 -38.92 9.92 -1.60
N GLY A 389 -39.62 10.63 -0.75
CA GLY A 389 -40.70 10.05 0.09
C GLY A 389 -41.80 9.39 -0.74
N PRO A 390 -42.46 10.10 -1.68
CA PRO A 390 -43.46 9.50 -2.56
C PRO A 390 -42.95 8.32 -3.39
N ARG A 391 -41.71 8.36 -3.90
CA ARG A 391 -41.13 7.24 -4.66
C ARG A 391 -40.92 6.02 -3.79
N GLN A 392 -40.40 6.17 -2.58
CA GLN A 392 -40.27 5.06 -1.63
C GLN A 392 -41.59 4.44 -1.25
N VAL A 393 -42.62 5.26 -0.95
CA VAL A 393 -43.96 4.76 -0.68
C VAL A 393 -44.55 4.04 -1.88
N GLY A 394 -44.38 4.56 -3.10
CA GLY A 394 -44.81 3.91 -4.34
C GLY A 394 -44.16 2.53 -4.55
N LEU A 395 -42.84 2.41 -4.25
CA LEU A 395 -42.13 1.15 -4.30
C LEU A 395 -42.68 0.14 -3.29
N TRP A 396 -42.95 0.54 -2.06
CA TRP A 396 -43.53 -0.35 -1.03
C TRP A 396 -44.94 -0.79 -1.36
N ILE A 397 -45.78 0.08 -1.94
CA ILE A 397 -47.12 -0.28 -2.42
C ILE A 397 -47.02 -1.31 -3.57
N ALA A 398 -46.10 -1.10 -4.52
CA ALA A 398 -45.89 -2.04 -5.62
C ALA A 398 -45.40 -3.41 -5.13
N PHE A 399 -44.47 -3.45 -4.21
CA PHE A 399 -44.01 -4.70 -3.57
C PHE A 399 -45.14 -5.39 -2.81
N GLY A 400 -45.96 -4.65 -2.04
CA GLY A 400 -47.12 -5.16 -1.33
C GLY A 400 -48.15 -5.76 -2.28
N ALA A 401 -48.45 -5.10 -3.41
CA ALA A 401 -49.39 -5.60 -4.41
C ALA A 401 -48.92 -6.90 -5.09
N VAL A 402 -47.61 -7.00 -5.40
CA VAL A 402 -47.03 -8.22 -5.96
C VAL A 402 -47.08 -9.37 -4.96
N ALA A 403 -46.74 -9.12 -3.70
CA ALA A 403 -46.80 -10.11 -2.62
C ALA A 403 -48.27 -10.60 -2.40
N ALA A 404 -49.22 -9.70 -2.40
CA ALA A 404 -50.68 -10.04 -2.27
C ALA A 404 -51.15 -10.89 -3.46
N ALA A 405 -50.75 -10.54 -4.69
CA ALA A 405 -51.13 -11.31 -5.88
C ALA A 405 -50.50 -12.72 -5.87
N ALA A 406 -49.26 -12.84 -5.43
CA ALA A 406 -48.57 -14.12 -5.26
C ALA A 406 -49.26 -14.98 -4.17
N GLY A 407 -49.61 -14.38 -3.04
CA GLY A 407 -50.35 -15.03 -1.96
C GLY A 407 -51.72 -15.54 -2.42
N LEU A 408 -52.50 -14.73 -3.15
CA LEU A 408 -53.79 -15.12 -3.74
C LEU A 408 -53.64 -16.31 -4.73
N ARG A 409 -52.61 -16.27 -5.56
CA ARG A 409 -52.30 -17.38 -6.47
C ARG A 409 -51.93 -18.67 -5.73
N LEU A 410 -51.16 -18.55 -4.68
CA LEU A 410 -50.76 -19.70 -3.84
C LEU A 410 -52.03 -20.34 -3.20
N VAL A 411 -52.91 -19.51 -2.61
CA VAL A 411 -54.19 -19.98 -2.02
C VAL A 411 -55.07 -20.65 -3.07
N GLN A 412 -55.15 -20.11 -4.29
CA GLN A 412 -55.94 -20.72 -5.37
C GLN A 412 -55.34 -22.09 -5.80
N VAL A 413 -53.99 -22.19 -5.89
CA VAL A 413 -53.33 -23.47 -6.20
C VAL A 413 -53.55 -24.50 -5.11
N LEU A 414 -53.46 -24.10 -3.83
CA LEU A 414 -53.69 -25.00 -2.70
C LEU A 414 -55.16 -25.47 -2.62
N ARG A 415 -56.13 -24.60 -2.89
CA ARG A 415 -57.55 -24.96 -2.96
C ARG A 415 -57.83 -25.96 -4.08
N ARG A 416 -57.31 -25.73 -5.28
CA ARG A 416 -57.45 -26.67 -6.41
C ARG A 416 -56.82 -28.03 -6.13
N ARG A 417 -55.73 -28.07 -5.39
CA ARG A 417 -55.13 -29.36 -4.98
C ARG A 417 -55.99 -30.10 -3.97
N SER A 418 -56.54 -29.42 -2.97
CA SER A 418 -57.43 -30.04 -1.98
C SER A 418 -58.77 -30.53 -2.59
N GLU A 419 -59.28 -29.85 -3.61
CA GLU A 419 -60.48 -30.28 -4.37
C GLU A 419 -60.17 -31.53 -5.21
N ALA A 420 -58.99 -31.60 -5.86
CA ALA A 420 -58.57 -32.76 -6.63
C ALA A 420 -58.26 -34.00 -5.76
N GLU A 421 -57.74 -33.81 -4.52
CA GLU A 421 -57.55 -34.89 -3.58
C GLU A 421 -58.89 -35.44 -3.01
N ASN A 422 -59.90 -34.57 -2.84
CA ASN A 422 -61.24 -34.98 -2.38
C ASN A 422 -62.03 -35.73 -3.47
N GLU A 423 -61.81 -35.46 -4.76
CA GLU A 423 -62.45 -36.20 -5.85
C GLU A 423 -61.88 -37.58 -6.09
N GLN A 424 -60.71 -37.88 -5.58
CA GLN A 424 -60.02 -39.19 -5.70
C GLN A 424 -60.25 -40.12 -4.48
N ALA A 425 -61.04 -39.74 -3.49
CA ALA A 425 -61.38 -40.61 -2.40
C ALA A 425 -62.30 -41.76 -2.88
N PRO A 426 -61.95 -43.03 -2.69
CA PRO A 426 -62.75 -44.18 -3.18
C PRO A 426 -64.08 -44.28 -2.41
N VAL A 427 -65.17 -44.34 -3.15
CA VAL A 427 -66.48 -44.66 -2.62
C VAL A 427 -66.48 -46.05 -1.99
N GLY A 428 -66.62 -46.08 -0.67
CA GLY A 428 -66.66 -47.38 0.07
C GLY A 428 -67.91 -48.18 -0.34
N VAL A 429 -67.66 -49.33 -0.90
CA VAL A 429 -68.71 -50.33 -1.18
C VAL A 429 -69.06 -50.99 0.12
N SER A 430 -70.30 -50.69 0.59
CA SER A 430 -70.97 -51.45 1.65
C SER A 430 -71.49 -52.77 1.08
N GLY A 431 -70.85 -53.88 1.37
CA GLY A 431 -71.32 -55.22 1.12
C GLY A 431 -71.94 -55.76 2.39
N GLY A 432 -73.26 -55.78 2.47
CA GLY A 432 -73.99 -56.57 3.44
C GLY A 432 -74.00 -58.05 3.00
N GLY A 433 -73.92 -58.93 3.93
CA GLY A 433 -74.07 -60.36 3.77
C GLY A 433 -74.41 -61.01 5.11
N GLU A 434 -75.61 -61.31 5.25
CA GLU A 434 -76.20 -62.14 6.32
C GLU A 434 -76.20 -63.63 5.94
N PRO A 435 -76.72 -64.49 6.72
CA PRO A 435 -76.04 -65.56 7.52
C PRO A 435 -76.31 -66.94 6.99
N ASP A 436 -75.57 -67.90 7.46
CA ASP A 436 -76.01 -69.17 8.07
C ASP A 436 -74.78 -69.90 8.66
#